data_9be380a55ca6201607b76985e5466b2b
#
_entry.id   9be380a55ca6201607b76985e5466b2b
#
_cell.length_a   1.000
_cell.length_b   1.000
_cell.length_c   1.000
_cell.angle_alpha   90.00
_cell.angle_beta   90.00
_cell.angle_gamma   90.00
#
_symmetry.space_group_name_H-M   'P 1'
#
loop_
_entity.id
_entity.type
_entity.pdbx_description
1 polymer ?
#
loop_
_entity_poly.entity_id
_entity_poly.type
_entity_poly.pdbx_seq_one_letter_code
_entity_poly.pdbx_strand_id
1 'polypeptide(L)'
;METKLVPGVGRIPYPAYRGDEPYIFISYARLDKDRVYEEIKRFNDAGYHVWYDEGITPGNEWSDAIAEALAKCAVFVVILTPTSAPREAVLNEISFALDEGKPFLAIYLEDTELPPGLRLRISRKQAILKYNMTDEEYEFKYIEAFTGFGLKRNNAESVTTPETKKAESVSVKPYQLSDEQKANIARIQNSPAREIDFEWIGSTLKKFHGIQKNVVIPSRATAIMSEAFTSGLPIESVIIPASVNRLQFASFDKCNNLKEARIEGRDVKIENVDTIGAFSNCPQLVVYCYKDSMTHDELKRTHQGEIRFIEESV
;
A
#
# COMPACT_ATOMS: atom_id res chain seq x y z
N MET A 1 29.71 -12.20 6.84
CA MET A 1 30.08 -11.30 5.72
C MET A 1 30.61 -10.00 6.29
N GLU A 2 31.84 -9.63 5.95
CA GLU A 2 32.39 -8.33 6.34
C GLU A 2 31.74 -7.23 5.48
N THR A 3 31.01 -6.32 6.14
CA THR A 3 30.45 -5.13 5.52
C THR A 3 31.57 -4.18 5.11
N LYS A 4 31.67 -3.87 3.82
CA LYS A 4 32.64 -2.93 3.29
C LYS A 4 32.40 -1.52 3.89
N LEU A 5 33.39 -0.97 4.57
CA LEU A 5 33.42 0.43 4.99
C LEU A 5 33.79 1.31 3.78
N VAL A 6 32.87 2.17 3.36
CA VAL A 6 33.15 3.21 2.36
C VAL A 6 33.43 4.51 3.15
N PRO A 7 34.56 5.18 2.93
CA PRO A 7 34.89 6.43 3.67
C PRO A 7 33.81 7.49 3.43
N GLY A 8 33.20 7.98 4.52
CA GLY A 8 32.16 9.03 4.50
C GLY A 8 30.71 8.53 4.31
N VAL A 9 30.52 7.24 4.11
CA VAL A 9 29.20 6.58 4.07
C VAL A 9 29.13 5.60 5.22
N GLY A 10 28.07 5.62 5.99
CA GLY A 10 27.85 4.65 7.08
C GLY A 10 27.93 3.20 6.60
N ARG A 11 27.77 2.25 7.53
CA ARG A 11 27.85 0.82 7.20
C ARG A 11 26.74 0.44 6.22
N ILE A 12 27.09 0.11 4.97
CA ILE A 12 26.13 -0.33 3.93
C ILE A 12 25.58 -1.70 4.34
N PRO A 13 24.26 -1.88 4.49
CA PRO A 13 23.67 -3.16 4.96
C PRO A 13 23.84 -4.26 3.93
N TYR A 14 23.61 -3.94 2.65
CA TYR A 14 23.76 -4.81 1.50
C TYR A 14 24.24 -3.97 0.30
N PRO A 15 25.09 -4.50 -0.59
CA PRO A 15 25.44 -3.80 -1.83
C PRO A 15 24.19 -3.64 -2.71
N ALA A 16 24.09 -2.53 -3.41
CA ALA A 16 23.00 -2.31 -4.37
C ALA A 16 23.03 -3.39 -5.45
N TYR A 17 21.85 -3.95 -5.75
CA TYR A 17 21.72 -5.00 -6.75
C TYR A 17 22.10 -4.51 -8.15
N ARG A 18 22.86 -5.32 -8.90
CA ARG A 18 23.35 -4.98 -10.25
C ARG A 18 23.12 -6.11 -11.27
N GLY A 19 22.22 -7.06 -10.96
CA GLY A 19 21.89 -8.15 -11.86
C GLY A 19 20.69 -7.84 -12.75
N ASP A 20 20.25 -8.86 -13.50
CA ASP A 20 19.18 -8.75 -14.49
C ASP A 20 17.80 -9.19 -13.95
N GLU A 21 17.74 -9.71 -12.72
CA GLU A 21 16.48 -10.09 -12.08
C GLU A 21 15.65 -8.84 -11.69
N PRO A 22 14.32 -8.95 -11.61
CA PRO A 22 13.47 -7.85 -11.17
C PRO A 22 13.87 -7.32 -9.79
N TYR A 23 13.98 -6.00 -9.66
CA TYR A 23 14.41 -5.34 -8.42
C TYR A 23 13.57 -4.12 -8.06
N ILE A 24 13.64 -3.75 -6.80
CA ILE A 24 13.08 -2.52 -6.23
C ILE A 24 14.11 -1.41 -6.35
N PHE A 25 13.73 -0.27 -6.91
CA PHE A 25 14.52 0.96 -6.84
C PHE A 25 14.05 1.76 -5.63
N ILE A 26 14.96 2.13 -4.71
CA ILE A 26 14.64 2.95 -3.54
C ILE A 26 15.16 4.37 -3.73
N SER A 27 14.23 5.33 -3.77
CA SER A 27 14.47 6.77 -3.74
C SER A 27 14.37 7.29 -2.30
N TYR A 28 15.35 8.07 -1.85
CA TYR A 28 15.37 8.60 -0.49
C TYR A 28 16.29 9.83 -0.34
N ALA A 29 16.13 10.60 0.74
CA ALA A 29 17.09 11.66 1.07
C ALA A 29 18.29 11.09 1.81
N ARG A 30 19.51 11.44 1.40
CA ARG A 30 20.76 10.95 2.04
C ARG A 30 20.86 11.24 3.55
N LEU A 31 20.15 12.24 4.04
CA LEU A 31 20.07 12.53 5.48
C LEU A 31 19.30 11.45 6.25
N ASP A 32 18.43 10.69 5.59
CA ASP A 32 17.64 9.62 6.19
C ASP A 32 18.31 8.24 6.06
N LYS A 33 19.55 8.18 5.56
CA LYS A 33 20.24 6.95 5.17
C LYS A 33 20.20 5.84 6.21
N ASP A 34 20.41 6.17 7.49
CA ASP A 34 20.49 5.16 8.55
C ASP A 34 19.16 4.43 8.73
N ARG A 35 18.04 5.17 8.67
CA ARG A 35 16.68 4.62 8.73
C ARG A 35 16.31 3.87 7.45
N VAL A 36 16.74 4.38 6.30
CA VAL A 36 16.49 3.75 5.00
C VAL A 36 17.29 2.45 4.86
N TYR A 37 18.47 2.38 5.45
CA TYR A 37 19.28 1.17 5.47
C TYR A 37 18.63 0.03 6.26
N GLU A 38 17.81 0.33 7.28
CA GLU A 38 16.99 -0.66 7.96
C GLU A 38 15.92 -1.23 7.02
N GLU A 39 15.31 -0.39 6.17
CA GLU A 39 14.33 -0.84 5.18
C GLU A 39 14.98 -1.65 4.05
N ILE A 40 16.14 -1.20 3.55
CA ILE A 40 16.91 -1.95 2.57
C ILE A 40 17.28 -3.34 3.12
N LYS A 41 17.74 -3.40 4.36
CA LYS A 41 18.01 -4.67 5.03
C LYS A 41 16.75 -5.54 5.11
N ARG A 42 15.63 -4.98 5.55
CA ARG A 42 14.34 -5.67 5.66
C ARG A 42 13.88 -6.28 4.33
N PHE A 43 13.96 -5.52 3.24
CA PHE A 43 13.57 -6.01 1.92
C PHE A 43 14.52 -7.08 1.37
N ASN A 44 15.83 -6.94 1.58
CA ASN A 44 16.80 -7.97 1.21
C ASN A 44 16.61 -9.25 2.04
N ASP A 45 16.41 -9.15 3.36
CA ASP A 45 16.13 -10.29 4.23
C ASP A 45 14.83 -11.00 3.85
N ALA A 46 13.84 -10.24 3.35
CA ALA A 46 12.61 -10.78 2.80
C ALA A 46 12.77 -11.40 1.40
N GLY A 47 13.97 -11.39 0.82
CA GLY A 47 14.30 -12.03 -0.46
C GLY A 47 14.04 -11.15 -1.69
N TYR A 48 13.96 -9.83 -1.56
CA TYR A 48 13.86 -8.92 -2.68
C TYR A 48 15.23 -8.36 -3.08
N HIS A 49 15.47 -8.20 -4.36
CA HIS A 49 16.60 -7.44 -4.85
C HIS A 49 16.33 -5.94 -4.73
N VAL A 50 17.29 -5.19 -4.23
CA VAL A 50 17.15 -3.75 -3.98
C VAL A 50 18.28 -2.99 -4.63
N TRP A 51 17.93 -2.01 -5.46
CA TRP A 51 18.85 -1.01 -5.98
C TRP A 51 18.62 0.32 -5.25
N TYR A 52 19.70 0.97 -4.85
CA TYR A 52 19.68 2.29 -4.21
C TYR A 52 21.02 2.99 -4.43
N ASP A 53 21.04 4.33 -4.31
CA ASP A 53 22.29 5.10 -4.39
C ASP A 53 23.14 4.84 -3.13
N GLU A 54 24.23 4.10 -3.31
CA GLU A 54 25.21 3.79 -2.25
C GLU A 54 26.08 4.99 -1.84
N GLY A 55 25.83 6.19 -2.39
CA GLY A 55 26.64 7.39 -2.15
C GLY A 55 27.75 7.57 -3.17
N ILE A 56 27.53 7.15 -4.42
CA ILE A 56 28.43 7.42 -5.56
C ILE A 56 28.70 8.93 -5.64
N THR A 57 29.95 9.30 -5.86
CA THR A 57 30.37 10.70 -5.96
C THR A 57 29.68 11.38 -7.15
N PRO A 58 29.09 12.60 -6.99
CA PRO A 58 28.41 13.29 -8.08
C PRO A 58 29.31 13.55 -9.27
N GLY A 59 28.86 13.17 -10.47
CA GLY A 59 29.47 13.44 -11.77
C GLY A 59 28.42 13.27 -12.87
N ASN A 60 28.72 13.66 -14.13
CA ASN A 60 27.75 13.55 -15.23
C ASN A 60 27.30 12.10 -15.49
N GLU A 61 28.18 11.12 -15.28
CA GLU A 61 27.84 9.68 -15.37
C GLU A 61 26.89 9.17 -14.29
N TRP A 62 26.74 9.91 -13.18
CA TRP A 62 25.89 9.54 -12.06
C TRP A 62 24.40 9.67 -12.39
N SER A 63 23.98 10.74 -13.07
CA SER A 63 22.60 10.95 -13.49
C SER A 63 22.13 9.86 -14.46
N ASP A 64 23.00 9.45 -15.37
CA ASP A 64 22.68 8.43 -16.37
C ASP A 64 22.53 7.05 -15.72
N ALA A 65 23.41 6.70 -14.76
CA ALA A 65 23.33 5.43 -14.03
C ALA A 65 22.05 5.31 -13.18
N ILE A 66 21.61 6.41 -12.54
CA ILE A 66 20.35 6.45 -11.79
C ILE A 66 19.15 6.31 -12.75
N ALA A 67 19.14 7.07 -13.84
CA ALA A 67 18.08 7.04 -14.83
C ALA A 67 17.94 5.63 -15.44
N GLU A 68 19.06 4.99 -15.78
CA GLU A 68 19.08 3.64 -16.31
C GLU A 68 18.56 2.62 -15.28
N ALA A 69 19.01 2.69 -14.03
CA ALA A 69 18.55 1.81 -12.97
C ALA A 69 17.04 2.00 -12.69
N LEU A 70 16.56 3.25 -12.70
CA LEU A 70 15.16 3.55 -12.52
C LEU A 70 14.33 3.07 -13.72
N ALA A 71 14.80 3.28 -14.94
CA ALA A 71 14.14 2.78 -16.15
C ALA A 71 14.01 1.25 -16.19
N LYS A 72 14.95 0.52 -15.61
CA LYS A 72 14.96 -0.96 -15.56
C LYS A 72 14.26 -1.55 -14.34
N CYS A 73 14.01 -0.78 -13.28
CA CYS A 73 13.41 -1.32 -12.06
C CYS A 73 12.02 -1.91 -12.31
N ALA A 74 11.67 -2.94 -11.55
CA ALA A 74 10.35 -3.54 -11.55
C ALA A 74 9.35 -2.72 -10.73
N VAL A 75 9.81 -2.13 -9.62
CA VAL A 75 9.02 -1.28 -8.73
C VAL A 75 9.87 -0.10 -8.27
N PHE A 76 9.30 1.09 -8.32
CA PHE A 76 9.86 2.29 -7.70
C PHE A 76 9.26 2.48 -6.31
N VAL A 77 10.13 2.54 -5.30
CA VAL A 77 9.77 2.83 -3.91
C VAL A 77 10.38 4.16 -3.51
N VAL A 78 9.56 5.09 -3.02
CA VAL A 78 10.08 6.31 -2.40
C VAL A 78 9.88 6.27 -0.89
N ILE A 79 10.94 6.56 -0.14
CA ILE A 79 10.89 6.72 1.31
C ILE A 79 10.62 8.20 1.62
N LEU A 80 9.47 8.45 2.21
CA LEU A 80 9.00 9.80 2.53
C LEU A 80 9.18 10.12 4.02
N THR A 81 9.81 11.27 4.24
CA THR A 81 10.03 11.94 5.52
C THR A 81 9.90 13.44 5.30
N PRO A 82 9.78 14.27 6.34
CA PRO A 82 9.84 15.74 6.21
C PRO A 82 11.14 16.22 5.53
N THR A 83 12.20 15.41 5.60
CA THR A 83 13.49 15.70 4.97
C THR A 83 13.50 15.37 3.47
N SER A 84 12.92 14.24 3.07
CA SER A 84 12.94 13.77 1.67
C SER A 84 11.92 14.45 0.77
N ALA A 85 10.72 14.74 1.30
CA ALA A 85 9.61 15.27 0.52
C ALA A 85 9.91 16.59 -0.25
N PRO A 86 10.70 17.55 0.28
CA PRO A 86 11.05 18.77 -0.45
C PRO A 86 12.35 18.65 -1.28
N ARG A 87 13.03 17.49 -1.28
CA ARG A 87 14.34 17.35 -1.96
C ARG A 87 14.19 17.24 -3.46
N GLU A 88 14.86 18.12 -4.19
CA GLU A 88 14.80 18.19 -5.64
C GLU A 88 15.22 16.86 -6.30
N ALA A 89 16.27 16.20 -5.81
CA ALA A 89 16.71 14.90 -6.32
C ALA A 89 15.59 13.86 -6.21
N VAL A 90 14.93 13.75 -5.04
CA VAL A 90 13.80 12.83 -4.81
C VAL A 90 12.62 13.18 -5.71
N LEU A 91 12.32 14.48 -5.86
CA LEU A 91 11.24 14.96 -6.73
C LEU A 91 11.49 14.63 -8.19
N ASN A 92 12.73 14.72 -8.66
CA ASN A 92 13.14 14.37 -10.02
C ASN A 92 13.00 12.87 -10.28
N GLU A 93 13.45 12.02 -9.33
CA GLU A 93 13.29 10.57 -9.40
C GLU A 93 11.82 10.15 -9.42
N ILE A 94 10.98 10.75 -8.55
CA ILE A 94 9.52 10.54 -8.54
C ILE A 94 8.93 10.93 -9.90
N SER A 95 9.33 12.08 -10.44
CA SER A 95 8.84 12.57 -11.73
C SER A 95 9.16 11.59 -12.83
N PHE A 96 10.41 11.17 -12.92
CA PHE A 96 10.88 10.21 -13.92
C PHE A 96 10.13 8.87 -13.80
N ALA A 97 9.98 8.33 -12.57
CA ALA A 97 9.26 7.08 -12.33
C ALA A 97 7.79 7.14 -12.78
N LEU A 98 7.13 8.28 -12.55
CA LEU A 98 5.75 8.49 -12.97
C LEU A 98 5.62 8.62 -14.48
N ASP A 99 6.55 9.32 -15.12
CA ASP A 99 6.57 9.55 -16.58
C ASP A 99 6.86 8.23 -17.31
N GLU A 100 7.73 7.37 -16.76
CA GLU A 100 8.00 6.00 -17.24
C GLU A 100 6.89 4.99 -16.89
N GLY A 101 5.84 5.39 -16.19
CA GLY A 101 4.71 4.52 -15.83
C GLY A 101 5.08 3.40 -14.87
N LYS A 102 6.12 3.56 -14.05
CA LYS A 102 6.58 2.52 -13.12
C LYS A 102 5.53 2.18 -12.06
N PRO A 103 5.41 0.89 -11.66
CA PRO A 103 4.76 0.52 -10.42
C PRO A 103 5.36 1.33 -9.27
N PHE A 104 4.50 1.99 -8.48
CA PHE A 104 4.93 3.04 -7.56
C PHE A 104 4.39 2.77 -6.15
N LEU A 105 5.28 2.81 -5.16
CA LEU A 105 4.94 2.71 -3.75
C LEU A 105 5.59 3.84 -2.95
N ALA A 106 4.80 4.61 -2.21
CA ALA A 106 5.30 5.56 -1.23
C ALA A 106 5.30 4.93 0.17
N ILE A 107 6.43 4.97 0.88
CA ILE A 107 6.53 4.52 2.27
C ILE A 107 6.87 5.72 3.14
N TYR A 108 5.96 6.04 4.05
CA TYR A 108 6.13 7.15 5.00
C TYR A 108 6.74 6.62 6.30
N LEU A 109 7.97 7.03 6.59
CA LEU A 109 8.63 6.71 7.88
C LEU A 109 8.20 7.65 9.00
N GLU A 110 7.69 8.81 8.64
CA GLU A 110 7.16 9.85 9.54
C GLU A 110 5.90 10.47 8.94
N ASP A 111 5.06 11.09 9.79
CA ASP A 111 4.00 11.96 9.31
C ASP A 111 4.61 13.13 8.54
N THR A 112 4.29 13.20 7.26
CA THR A 112 4.99 14.07 6.31
C THR A 112 3.99 14.86 5.49
N GLU A 113 4.02 16.17 5.64
CA GLU A 113 3.28 17.08 4.77
C GLU A 113 3.99 17.17 3.40
N LEU A 114 3.27 16.81 2.35
CA LEU A 114 3.81 16.85 0.99
C LEU A 114 3.64 18.25 0.38
N PRO A 115 4.66 18.76 -0.35
CA PRO A 115 4.49 19.91 -1.20
C PRO A 115 3.26 19.75 -2.12
N PRO A 116 2.47 20.82 -2.36
CA PRO A 116 1.21 20.71 -3.11
C PRO A 116 1.35 20.03 -4.47
N GLY A 117 2.41 20.34 -5.21
CA GLY A 117 2.69 19.73 -6.52
C GLY A 117 2.98 18.23 -6.43
N LEU A 118 3.74 17.80 -5.43
CA LEU A 118 4.01 16.39 -5.18
C LEU A 118 2.72 15.65 -4.76
N ARG A 119 1.97 16.24 -3.82
CA ARG A 119 0.69 15.67 -3.37
C ARG A 119 -0.27 15.45 -4.52
N LEU A 120 -0.39 16.39 -5.45
CA LEU A 120 -1.23 16.24 -6.64
C LEU A 120 -0.80 15.05 -7.51
N ARG A 121 0.51 14.85 -7.69
CA ARG A 121 1.04 13.81 -8.57
C ARG A 121 0.93 12.39 -8.00
N ILE A 122 1.09 12.22 -6.68
CA ILE A 122 1.12 10.89 -6.05
C ILE A 122 -0.12 10.56 -5.20
N SER A 123 -1.13 11.44 -5.14
CA SER A 123 -2.34 11.24 -4.33
C SER A 123 -3.12 9.96 -4.66
N ARG A 124 -2.98 9.45 -5.88
CA ARG A 124 -3.63 8.20 -6.35
C ARG A 124 -2.67 7.00 -6.36
N LYS A 125 -1.44 7.17 -5.91
CA LYS A 125 -0.48 6.09 -5.86
C LYS A 125 -0.60 5.33 -4.54
N GLN A 126 -0.18 4.06 -4.55
CA GLN A 126 -0.18 3.23 -3.36
C GLN A 126 0.78 3.80 -2.31
N ALA A 127 0.34 3.83 -1.05
CA ALA A 127 1.12 4.34 0.07
C ALA A 127 1.04 3.42 1.28
N ILE A 128 2.12 3.35 2.05
CA ILE A 128 2.21 2.67 3.34
C ILE A 128 2.66 3.69 4.38
N LEU A 129 1.84 3.91 5.42
CA LEU A 129 2.13 4.81 6.53
C LEU A 129 2.84 4.02 7.64
N LYS A 130 4.10 3.68 7.43
CA LYS A 130 4.86 2.82 8.37
C LYS A 130 4.86 3.38 9.79
N TYR A 131 4.96 4.68 9.96
CA TYR A 131 4.98 5.33 11.28
C TYR A 131 3.72 5.07 12.14
N ASN A 132 2.65 4.57 11.53
CA ASN A 132 1.38 4.24 12.18
C ASN A 132 1.16 2.72 12.35
N MET A 133 2.15 1.89 12.02
CA MET A 133 2.00 0.44 11.95
C MET A 133 2.98 -0.27 12.89
N THR A 134 2.59 -1.48 13.31
CA THR A 134 3.54 -2.43 13.89
C THR A 134 4.45 -2.99 12.79
N ASP A 135 5.57 -3.60 13.16
CA ASP A 135 6.47 -4.22 12.19
C ASP A 135 5.77 -5.33 11.38
N GLU A 136 4.88 -6.10 12.01
CA GLU A 136 4.12 -7.18 11.36
C GLU A 136 3.10 -6.64 10.36
N GLU A 137 2.39 -5.56 10.71
CA GLU A 137 1.45 -4.88 9.81
C GLU A 137 2.19 -4.31 8.60
N TYR A 138 3.34 -3.71 8.84
CA TYR A 138 4.17 -3.15 7.79
C TYR A 138 4.70 -4.24 6.86
N GLU A 139 5.19 -5.35 7.43
CA GLU A 139 5.67 -6.50 6.65
C GLU A 139 4.58 -7.07 5.76
N PHE A 140 3.39 -7.27 6.29
CA PHE A 140 2.24 -7.71 5.50
C PHE A 140 1.96 -6.75 4.33
N LYS A 141 1.94 -5.44 4.59
CA LYS A 141 1.61 -4.40 3.60
C LYS A 141 2.61 -4.34 2.45
N TYR A 142 3.92 -4.33 2.73
CA TYR A 142 4.88 -4.24 1.64
C TYR A 142 4.96 -5.55 0.84
N ILE A 143 4.77 -6.70 1.48
CA ILE A 143 4.71 -7.99 0.78
C ILE A 143 3.51 -8.03 -0.17
N GLU A 144 2.33 -7.62 0.31
CA GLU A 144 1.12 -7.52 -0.50
C GLU A 144 1.34 -6.58 -1.69
N ALA A 145 1.91 -5.39 -1.46
CA ALA A 145 2.19 -4.42 -2.51
C ALA A 145 3.16 -4.98 -3.56
N PHE A 146 4.29 -5.55 -3.15
CA PHE A 146 5.28 -6.09 -4.07
C PHE A 146 4.75 -7.30 -4.85
N THR A 147 3.97 -8.16 -4.20
CA THR A 147 3.27 -9.27 -4.87
C THR A 147 2.27 -8.75 -5.90
N GLY A 148 1.49 -7.71 -5.56
CA GLY A 148 0.56 -7.05 -6.46
C GLY A 148 1.25 -6.41 -7.68
N PHE A 149 2.50 -5.98 -7.54
CA PHE A 149 3.35 -5.50 -8.64
C PHE A 149 4.07 -6.62 -9.41
N GLY A 150 3.83 -7.88 -9.05
CA GLY A 150 4.44 -9.04 -9.72
C GLY A 150 5.87 -9.36 -9.31
N LEU A 151 6.42 -8.72 -8.25
CA LEU A 151 7.72 -9.07 -7.70
C LEU A 151 7.67 -10.43 -7.01
N LYS A 152 8.64 -11.27 -7.35
CA LYS A 152 8.88 -12.56 -6.68
C LYS A 152 10.04 -12.42 -5.72
N ARG A 153 9.99 -13.15 -4.61
CA ARG A 153 11.09 -13.26 -3.66
C ARG A 153 12.08 -14.31 -4.11
N ASN A 154 13.35 -14.03 -3.97
CA ASN A 154 14.40 -15.02 -4.13
C ASN A 154 14.58 -15.74 -2.78
N ASN A 155 14.55 -17.06 -2.79
CA ASN A 155 14.80 -17.86 -1.58
C ASN A 155 16.20 -17.54 -1.04
N ALA A 156 16.26 -17.21 0.25
CA ALA A 156 17.50 -16.98 1.00
C ALA A 156 18.24 -18.30 1.28
N GLU A 157 18.63 -19.04 0.22
CA GLU A 157 19.63 -20.11 0.31
C GLU A 157 20.48 -20.08 -0.97
N SER A 158 21.53 -19.26 -0.95
CA SER A 158 22.84 -19.55 -1.53
C SER A 158 23.67 -18.27 -1.62
N VAL A 159 24.38 -17.95 -0.54
CA VAL A 159 25.59 -17.14 -0.65
C VAL A 159 26.76 -18.11 -0.72
N THR A 160 27.10 -18.56 -1.90
CA THR A 160 28.42 -19.07 -2.24
C THR A 160 28.82 -18.52 -3.59
N THR A 161 30.04 -17.97 -3.60
CA THR A 161 30.85 -17.38 -4.67
C THR A 161 30.75 -18.07 -6.03
N PRO A 162 31.06 -17.35 -7.13
CA PRO A 162 30.72 -17.75 -8.49
C PRO A 162 31.63 -18.82 -9.05
N GLU A 163 31.10 -19.97 -9.34
CA GLU A 163 31.63 -20.83 -10.41
C GLU A 163 30.47 -21.41 -11.25
N THR A 164 30.64 -21.21 -12.53
CA THR A 164 29.80 -21.61 -13.65
C THR A 164 29.38 -23.08 -13.59
N LYS A 165 28.05 -23.37 -13.52
CA LYS A 165 27.50 -24.61 -14.10
C LYS A 165 26.02 -24.49 -14.43
N LYS A 166 25.67 -25.10 -15.57
CA LYS A 166 24.41 -25.24 -16.31
C LYS A 166 23.12 -25.33 -15.50
N ALA A 167 22.10 -24.68 -16.08
CA ALA A 167 20.70 -24.70 -15.66
C ALA A 167 20.13 -26.11 -15.47
N GLU A 168 19.70 -26.42 -14.25
CA GLU A 168 18.67 -27.41 -13.96
C GLU A 168 17.48 -26.71 -13.27
N SER A 169 16.29 -26.98 -13.79
CA SER A 169 15.05 -26.40 -13.32
C SER A 169 14.75 -26.80 -11.88
N VAL A 170 14.99 -25.91 -10.92
CA VAL A 170 14.61 -26.13 -9.51
C VAL A 170 13.21 -25.53 -9.31
N SER A 171 12.28 -26.36 -8.93
CA SER A 171 10.93 -25.98 -8.51
C SER A 171 11.02 -25.13 -7.24
N VAL A 172 10.79 -23.83 -7.38
CA VAL A 172 10.81 -22.86 -6.29
C VAL A 172 9.52 -22.99 -5.48
N LYS A 173 9.62 -23.43 -4.22
CA LYS A 173 8.50 -23.36 -3.28
C LYS A 173 8.22 -21.87 -2.95
N PRO A 174 6.96 -21.41 -3.00
CA PRO A 174 6.64 -20.04 -2.59
C PRO A 174 7.01 -19.82 -1.12
N TYR A 175 7.54 -18.62 -0.82
CA TYR A 175 7.82 -18.23 0.58
C TYR A 175 6.54 -18.36 1.40
N GLN A 176 6.67 -19.00 2.55
CA GLN A 176 5.60 -19.08 3.54
C GLN A 176 6.00 -18.26 4.76
N LEU A 177 5.14 -17.32 5.15
CA LEU A 177 5.26 -16.66 6.45
C LEU A 177 5.44 -17.70 7.53
N SER A 178 6.26 -17.43 8.55
CA SER A 178 6.35 -18.30 9.73
C SER A 178 4.96 -18.43 10.38
N ASP A 179 4.75 -19.52 11.11
CA ASP A 179 3.45 -19.73 11.77
C ASP A 179 3.17 -18.64 12.81
N GLU A 180 4.21 -18.10 13.44
CA GLU A 180 4.11 -16.96 14.33
C GLU A 180 3.71 -15.67 13.59
N GLN A 181 4.32 -15.36 12.44
CA GLN A 181 3.96 -14.23 11.60
C GLN A 181 2.51 -14.33 11.10
N LYS A 182 2.09 -15.53 10.63
CA LYS A 182 0.70 -15.78 10.24
C LYS A 182 -0.27 -15.56 11.39
N ALA A 183 0.08 -16.05 12.60
CA ALA A 183 -0.74 -15.88 13.79
C ALA A 183 -0.87 -14.41 14.20
N ASN A 184 0.21 -13.62 14.13
CA ASN A 184 0.19 -12.20 14.43
C ASN A 184 -0.65 -11.42 13.41
N ILE A 185 -0.47 -11.66 12.10
CA ILE A 185 -1.29 -11.06 11.04
C ILE A 185 -2.77 -11.41 11.25
N ALA A 186 -3.08 -12.69 11.50
CA ALA A 186 -4.45 -13.12 11.75
C ALA A 186 -5.07 -12.43 12.99
N ARG A 187 -4.28 -12.23 14.05
CA ARG A 187 -4.70 -11.50 15.24
C ARG A 187 -5.05 -10.04 14.92
N ILE A 188 -4.19 -9.34 14.16
CA ILE A 188 -4.43 -7.95 13.75
C ILE A 188 -5.65 -7.86 12.83
N GLN A 189 -5.76 -8.76 11.85
CA GLN A 189 -6.91 -8.80 10.93
C GLN A 189 -8.25 -9.04 11.63
N ASN A 190 -8.24 -9.72 12.76
CA ASN A 190 -9.43 -9.99 13.57
C ASN A 190 -9.63 -9.00 14.75
N SER A 191 -8.73 -8.02 14.91
CA SER A 191 -8.87 -6.95 15.89
C SER A 191 -9.75 -5.81 15.33
N PRO A 192 -10.36 -4.97 16.20
CA PRO A 192 -11.04 -3.76 15.76
C PRO A 192 -10.08 -2.82 15.04
N ALA A 193 -10.56 -2.14 13.99
CA ALA A 193 -9.81 -1.07 13.34
C ALA A 193 -9.59 0.10 14.33
N ARG A 194 -8.39 0.65 14.32
CA ARG A 194 -7.99 1.75 15.19
C ARG A 194 -8.27 3.08 14.50
N GLU A 195 -8.40 4.16 15.26
CA GLU A 195 -8.60 5.51 14.71
C GLU A 195 -7.49 5.90 13.71
N ILE A 196 -6.25 5.47 13.97
CA ILE A 196 -5.08 5.71 13.12
C ILE A 196 -5.14 4.98 11.76
N ASP A 197 -5.96 3.95 11.65
CA ASP A 197 -6.15 3.21 10.40
C ASP A 197 -7.02 4.00 9.40
N PHE A 198 -7.61 5.13 9.81
CA PHE A 198 -8.49 5.98 9.01
C PHE A 198 -7.87 7.35 8.75
N GLU A 199 -7.78 7.76 7.51
CA GLU A 199 -7.35 9.10 7.08
C GLU A 199 -8.59 9.98 6.84
N TRP A 200 -8.56 11.21 7.37
CA TRP A 200 -9.71 12.11 7.38
C TRP A 200 -9.47 13.44 6.70
N ILE A 201 -10.54 14.02 6.14
CA ILE A 201 -10.64 15.45 5.80
C ILE A 201 -11.86 16.00 6.54
N GLY A 202 -11.64 16.65 7.70
CA GLY A 202 -12.72 17.00 8.62
C GLY A 202 -13.43 15.76 9.14
N SER A 203 -14.74 15.65 8.88
CA SER A 203 -15.57 14.47 9.20
C SER A 203 -15.74 13.51 8.02
N THR A 204 -15.05 13.76 6.90
CA THR A 204 -15.11 12.88 5.71
C THR A 204 -13.98 11.86 5.75
N LEU A 205 -14.32 10.58 5.66
CA LEU A 205 -13.34 9.52 5.55
C LEU A 205 -12.70 9.56 4.16
N LYS A 206 -11.38 9.88 4.13
CA LYS A 206 -10.62 9.97 2.89
C LYS A 206 -10.06 8.61 2.47
N LYS A 207 -9.47 7.86 3.41
CA LYS A 207 -8.80 6.58 3.12
C LYS A 207 -8.77 5.68 4.35
N PHE A 208 -8.88 4.38 4.11
CA PHE A 208 -8.62 3.34 5.10
C PHE A 208 -7.27 2.66 4.80
N HIS A 209 -6.40 2.57 5.80
CA HIS A 209 -5.04 2.03 5.71
C HIS A 209 -4.85 0.74 6.51
N GLY A 210 -5.86 0.31 7.26
CA GLY A 210 -5.80 -0.89 8.10
C GLY A 210 -5.75 -2.20 7.28
N ILE A 211 -5.52 -3.30 8.00
CA ILE A 211 -5.54 -4.67 7.43
C ILE A 211 -6.62 -5.54 8.06
N GLN A 212 -7.54 -4.95 8.81
CA GLN A 212 -8.62 -5.68 9.47
C GLN A 212 -9.61 -6.25 8.45
N LYS A 213 -10.13 -7.44 8.77
CA LYS A 213 -11.16 -8.10 7.97
C LYS A 213 -12.55 -7.53 8.23
N ASN A 214 -12.81 -7.12 9.47
CA ASN A 214 -14.10 -6.59 9.91
C ASN A 214 -13.89 -5.14 10.34
N VAL A 215 -14.44 -4.20 9.59
CA VAL A 215 -14.22 -2.78 9.81
C VAL A 215 -15.50 -2.12 10.29
N VAL A 216 -15.43 -1.45 11.43
CA VAL A 216 -16.48 -0.54 11.91
C VAL A 216 -15.98 0.87 11.68
N ILE A 217 -16.63 1.61 10.78
CA ILE A 217 -16.26 3.01 10.50
C ILE A 217 -16.66 3.86 11.70
N PRO A 218 -15.75 4.71 12.23
CA PRO A 218 -16.06 5.57 13.38
C PRO A 218 -17.26 6.49 13.14
N SER A 219 -18.11 6.66 14.18
CA SER A 219 -19.35 7.44 14.10
C SER A 219 -19.17 8.94 13.85
N ARG A 220 -17.93 9.45 13.86
CA ARG A 220 -17.63 10.81 13.40
C ARG A 220 -17.70 10.98 11.88
N ALA A 221 -17.71 9.88 11.11
CA ALA A 221 -17.81 9.92 9.66
C ALA A 221 -19.17 10.47 9.24
N THR A 222 -19.17 11.49 8.38
CA THR A 222 -20.39 12.02 7.73
C THR A 222 -20.43 11.69 6.24
N ALA A 223 -19.29 11.42 5.64
CA ALA A 223 -19.18 10.99 4.24
C ALA A 223 -17.97 10.05 4.04
N ILE A 224 -18.01 9.26 2.98
CA ILE A 224 -16.93 8.39 2.54
C ILE A 224 -16.54 8.80 1.10
N MET A 225 -15.26 9.12 0.92
CA MET A 225 -14.74 9.57 -0.39
C MET A 225 -14.60 8.43 -1.38
N SER A 226 -14.49 8.79 -2.66
CA SER A 226 -14.10 7.87 -3.73
C SER A 226 -12.78 7.19 -3.37
N GLU A 227 -12.69 5.90 -3.66
CA GLU A 227 -11.49 5.10 -3.43
C GLU A 227 -11.00 5.08 -1.95
N ALA A 228 -11.88 5.38 -1.00
CA ALA A 228 -11.55 5.31 0.43
C ALA A 228 -11.15 3.90 0.85
N PHE A 229 -11.78 2.89 0.28
CA PHE A 229 -11.41 1.48 0.39
C PHE A 229 -11.01 0.96 -0.99
N THR A 230 -9.75 0.58 -1.15
CA THR A 230 -9.20 0.16 -2.45
C THR A 230 -9.06 -1.35 -2.57
N SER A 231 -8.83 -1.80 -3.81
CA SER A 231 -8.47 -3.21 -4.08
C SER A 231 -7.25 -3.65 -3.26
N GLY A 232 -7.22 -4.94 -2.90
CA GLY A 232 -6.12 -5.53 -2.13
C GLY A 232 -6.32 -5.50 -0.61
N LEU A 233 -7.30 -4.74 -0.10
CA LEU A 233 -7.64 -4.80 1.32
C LEU A 233 -8.28 -6.15 1.69
N PRO A 234 -7.92 -6.77 2.83
CA PRO A 234 -8.46 -8.05 3.25
C PRO A 234 -9.88 -7.94 3.87
N ILE A 235 -10.57 -6.81 3.68
CA ILE A 235 -11.88 -6.53 4.28
C ILE A 235 -12.92 -7.54 3.81
N GLU A 236 -13.54 -8.22 4.77
CA GLU A 236 -14.65 -9.15 4.55
C GLU A 236 -16.00 -8.54 4.95
N SER A 237 -16.02 -7.66 5.96
CA SER A 237 -17.23 -6.93 6.35
C SER A 237 -16.95 -5.48 6.72
N VAL A 238 -17.95 -4.61 6.48
CA VAL A 238 -17.90 -3.20 6.89
C VAL A 238 -19.22 -2.76 7.50
N ILE A 239 -19.15 -2.02 8.62
CA ILE A 239 -20.30 -1.32 9.22
C ILE A 239 -20.13 0.17 8.94
N ILE A 240 -21.09 0.74 8.24
CA ILE A 240 -21.18 2.16 7.91
C ILE A 240 -22.18 2.80 8.87
N PRO A 241 -21.75 3.66 9.81
CA PRO A 241 -22.58 4.16 10.88
C PRO A 241 -23.69 5.10 10.38
N ALA A 242 -24.73 5.28 11.18
CA ALA A 242 -25.86 6.14 10.86
C ALA A 242 -25.51 7.63 10.65
N SER A 243 -24.33 8.06 11.12
CA SER A 243 -23.81 9.42 10.89
C SER A 243 -23.41 9.69 9.44
N VAL A 244 -23.12 8.63 8.65
CA VAL A 244 -22.78 8.76 7.24
C VAL A 244 -24.05 9.06 6.44
N ASN A 245 -24.04 10.18 5.72
CA ASN A 245 -25.14 10.59 4.86
C ASN A 245 -24.76 10.60 3.36
N ARG A 246 -23.49 10.29 3.03
CA ARG A 246 -23.00 10.29 1.65
C ARG A 246 -21.92 9.24 1.42
N LEU A 247 -22.14 8.39 0.44
CA LEU A 247 -21.12 7.51 -0.16
C LEU A 247 -20.80 8.02 -1.56
N GLN A 248 -19.55 8.39 -1.80
CA GLN A 248 -19.12 8.78 -3.14
C GLN A 248 -18.98 7.54 -4.05
N PHE A 249 -19.01 7.77 -5.37
CA PHE A 249 -18.79 6.69 -6.34
C PHE A 249 -17.45 5.97 -6.04
N ALA A 250 -17.36 4.69 -6.35
CA ALA A 250 -16.15 3.89 -6.16
C ALA A 250 -15.56 3.85 -4.73
N SER A 251 -16.33 4.26 -3.68
CA SER A 251 -15.80 4.27 -2.29
C SER A 251 -15.27 2.90 -1.83
N PHE A 252 -15.84 1.81 -2.36
CA PHE A 252 -15.47 0.41 -2.11
C PHE A 252 -15.21 -0.36 -3.42
N ASP A 253 -14.77 0.32 -4.47
CA ASP A 253 -14.55 -0.33 -5.77
C ASP A 253 -13.47 -1.42 -5.67
N LYS A 254 -13.74 -2.57 -6.29
CA LYS A 254 -12.83 -3.72 -6.34
C LYS A 254 -12.43 -4.29 -4.97
N CYS A 255 -13.26 -4.12 -3.95
CA CYS A 255 -13.09 -4.83 -2.69
C CYS A 255 -13.51 -6.30 -2.86
N ASN A 256 -12.65 -7.10 -3.50
CA ASN A 256 -12.97 -8.46 -3.94
C ASN A 256 -13.29 -9.43 -2.80
N ASN A 257 -12.80 -9.15 -1.58
CA ASN A 257 -13.04 -9.97 -0.39
C ASN A 257 -14.28 -9.54 0.40
N LEU A 258 -14.88 -8.37 0.07
CA LEU A 258 -16.00 -7.80 0.81
C LEU A 258 -17.28 -8.62 0.56
N LYS A 259 -17.79 -9.26 1.62
CA LYS A 259 -18.96 -10.12 1.63
C LYS A 259 -20.18 -9.43 2.20
N GLU A 260 -19.96 -8.49 3.14
CA GLU A 260 -21.02 -7.82 3.86
C GLU A 260 -20.74 -6.33 4.04
N ALA A 261 -21.69 -5.48 3.67
CA ALA A 261 -21.70 -4.06 4.00
C ALA A 261 -23.03 -3.72 4.71
N ARG A 262 -22.96 -3.29 5.97
CA ARG A 262 -24.11 -2.88 6.77
C ARG A 262 -24.18 -1.36 6.83
N ILE A 263 -25.22 -0.76 6.23
CA ILE A 263 -25.45 0.69 6.23
C ILE A 263 -26.53 1.01 7.27
N GLU A 264 -26.12 1.62 8.38
CA GLU A 264 -27.01 1.95 9.49
C GLU A 264 -27.73 3.30 9.30
N GLY A 265 -27.34 4.08 8.29
CA GLY A 265 -28.03 5.31 7.90
C GLY A 265 -29.29 5.04 7.08
N ARG A 266 -30.40 5.72 7.41
CA ARG A 266 -31.64 5.64 6.62
C ARG A 266 -31.67 6.59 5.42
N ASP A 267 -30.90 7.68 5.50
CA ASP A 267 -30.91 8.78 4.54
C ASP A 267 -29.53 8.98 3.90
N VAL A 268 -28.94 7.88 3.39
CA VAL A 268 -27.62 7.91 2.77
C VAL A 268 -27.74 8.11 1.27
N LYS A 269 -27.19 9.20 0.77
CA LYS A 269 -27.03 9.44 -0.67
C LYS A 269 -25.89 8.59 -1.20
N ILE A 270 -26.15 7.78 -2.21
CA ILE A 270 -25.15 6.93 -2.85
C ILE A 270 -24.87 7.44 -4.27
N GLU A 271 -23.67 7.93 -4.49
CA GLU A 271 -23.28 8.49 -5.78
C GLU A 271 -22.96 7.39 -6.79
N ASN A 272 -23.31 7.68 -8.04
CA ASN A 272 -22.97 6.87 -9.20
C ASN A 272 -22.48 7.80 -10.30
N VAL A 273 -21.35 7.43 -10.92
CA VAL A 273 -20.81 8.13 -12.10
C VAL A 273 -20.73 7.13 -13.24
N ASP A 274 -21.43 7.38 -14.31
CA ASP A 274 -21.61 6.46 -15.43
C ASP A 274 -22.22 5.12 -14.95
N THR A 275 -21.41 4.08 -14.82
CA THR A 275 -21.81 2.75 -14.32
C THR A 275 -21.11 2.38 -13.01
N ILE A 276 -20.32 3.29 -12.42
CA ILE A 276 -19.52 3.04 -11.24
C ILE A 276 -20.25 3.57 -10.01
N GLY A 277 -20.85 2.69 -9.24
CA GLY A 277 -21.43 2.98 -7.92
C GLY A 277 -20.41 2.83 -6.78
N ALA A 278 -20.87 3.07 -5.54
CA ALA A 278 -20.03 2.97 -4.35
C ALA A 278 -19.41 1.58 -4.15
N PHE A 279 -20.11 0.51 -4.53
CA PHE A 279 -19.74 -0.90 -4.35
C PHE A 279 -19.47 -1.63 -5.66
N SER A 280 -18.98 -0.95 -6.67
CA SER A 280 -18.69 -1.57 -7.96
C SER A 280 -17.60 -2.64 -7.82
N ASN A 281 -17.72 -3.68 -8.65
CA ASN A 281 -16.74 -4.76 -8.70
C ASN A 281 -16.50 -5.50 -7.35
N CYS A 282 -17.56 -5.62 -6.52
CA CYS A 282 -17.55 -6.41 -5.28
C CYS A 282 -18.39 -7.68 -5.50
N PRO A 283 -17.83 -8.77 -6.07
CA PRO A 283 -18.60 -9.89 -6.63
C PRO A 283 -19.34 -10.75 -5.62
N GLN A 284 -18.98 -10.69 -4.33
CA GLN A 284 -19.57 -11.51 -3.27
C GLN A 284 -20.42 -10.70 -2.27
N LEU A 285 -20.61 -9.40 -2.55
CA LEU A 285 -21.17 -8.48 -1.60
C LEU A 285 -22.68 -8.62 -1.44
N VAL A 286 -23.13 -8.72 -0.17
CA VAL A 286 -24.50 -8.48 0.27
C VAL A 286 -24.54 -7.16 1.04
N VAL A 287 -25.45 -6.25 0.65
CA VAL A 287 -25.61 -4.97 1.34
C VAL A 287 -26.84 -5.02 2.25
N TYR A 288 -26.66 -4.67 3.51
CA TYR A 288 -27.75 -4.57 4.51
C TYR A 288 -28.13 -3.11 4.74
N CYS A 289 -29.40 -2.80 4.65
CA CYS A 289 -29.97 -1.48 4.95
C CYS A 289 -31.35 -1.59 5.58
N TYR A 290 -31.90 -0.48 6.06
CA TYR A 290 -33.29 -0.45 6.52
C TYR A 290 -34.25 -0.45 5.34
N LYS A 291 -35.31 -1.29 5.45
CA LYS A 291 -36.37 -1.37 4.46
C LYS A 291 -37.10 -0.02 4.35
N ASP A 292 -37.53 0.32 3.15
CA ASP A 292 -38.34 1.52 2.85
C ASP A 292 -37.70 2.85 3.32
N SER A 293 -36.33 2.88 3.32
CA SER A 293 -35.52 4.06 3.58
C SER A 293 -35.02 4.68 2.29
N MET A 294 -34.57 5.94 2.33
CA MET A 294 -33.90 6.58 1.18
C MET A 294 -32.66 5.78 0.76
N THR A 295 -31.89 5.28 1.71
CA THR A 295 -30.75 4.39 1.45
C THR A 295 -31.13 3.16 0.64
N HIS A 296 -32.28 2.52 0.94
CA HIS A 296 -32.79 1.37 0.19
C HIS A 296 -33.12 1.76 -1.26
N ASP A 297 -33.74 2.91 -1.48
CA ASP A 297 -34.08 3.37 -2.82
C ASP A 297 -32.83 3.76 -3.62
N GLU A 298 -31.83 4.37 -2.99
CA GLU A 298 -30.53 4.65 -3.61
C GLU A 298 -29.79 3.36 -3.99
N LEU A 299 -29.81 2.32 -3.13
CA LEU A 299 -29.20 1.03 -3.43
C LEU A 299 -29.88 0.33 -4.60
N LYS A 300 -31.22 0.33 -4.68
CA LYS A 300 -31.94 -0.23 -5.84
C LYS A 300 -31.51 0.42 -7.16
N ARG A 301 -31.17 1.70 -7.11
CA ARG A 301 -30.73 2.47 -8.29
C ARG A 301 -29.27 2.26 -8.66
N THR A 302 -28.39 2.02 -7.66
CA THR A 302 -26.95 2.10 -7.84
C THR A 302 -26.21 0.76 -7.62
N HIS A 303 -26.83 -0.23 -6.97
CA HIS A 303 -26.24 -1.51 -6.63
C HIS A 303 -26.96 -2.64 -7.38
N GLN A 304 -26.19 -3.49 -8.08
CA GLN A 304 -26.72 -4.60 -8.86
C GLN A 304 -26.71 -5.95 -8.10
N GLY A 305 -26.16 -5.98 -6.86
CA GLY A 305 -26.03 -7.16 -6.03
C GLY A 305 -27.21 -7.38 -5.11
N GLU A 306 -27.06 -8.31 -4.17
CA GLU A 306 -28.08 -8.69 -3.20
C GLU A 306 -28.22 -7.60 -2.11
N ILE A 307 -29.48 -7.21 -1.81
CA ILE A 307 -29.83 -6.29 -0.74
C ILE A 307 -30.67 -7.05 0.29
N ARG A 308 -30.30 -6.97 1.55
CA ARG A 308 -31.03 -7.52 2.70
C ARG A 308 -31.43 -6.42 3.68
N PHE A 309 -32.37 -6.74 4.57
CA PHE A 309 -32.88 -5.75 5.53
C PHE A 309 -32.32 -5.98 6.92
N ILE A 310 -32.03 -4.85 7.57
CA ILE A 310 -31.70 -4.80 8.99
C ILE A 310 -33.00 -4.97 9.77
N GLU A 311 -33.07 -5.97 10.66
CA GLU A 311 -34.19 -6.14 11.56
C GLU A 311 -34.22 -5.02 12.59
N GLU A 312 -35.39 -4.38 12.77
CA GLU A 312 -35.59 -3.40 13.82
C GLU A 312 -35.82 -4.15 15.14
N SER A 313 -34.98 -3.87 16.13
CA SER A 313 -35.28 -4.34 17.49
C SER A 313 -36.58 -3.69 17.96
N VAL A 314 -37.59 -4.48 18.23
CA VAL A 314 -38.90 -4.06 18.76
C VAL A 314 -38.75 -3.53 20.18
#